data_e410b5a657e8e60c2f1a464bdad1c648
#
_entry.id   e410b5a657e8e60c2f1a464bdad1c648
#
_cell.length_a   1.000
_cell.length_b   1.000
_cell.length_c   1.000
_cell.angle_alpha   90.00
_cell.angle_beta   90.00
_cell.angle_gamma   90.00
#
_symmetry.space_group_name_H-M   'P 1'
#
loop_
_entity.id
_entity.type
_entity.pdbx_description
1 polymer ?
#
loop_
_entity_poly.entity_id
_entity_poly.type
_entity_poly.pdbx_seq_one_letter_code
_entity_poly.pdbx_strand_id
1 'polypeptide(L)'
;MRERLREFIRFPSQGEYLEIRLEKRFFTLIRIQNGLVEKIRQGVEEGGYVRVLNPRTGWWFTTFSGWENLKERVEESLRSSSLLPRSNTGVVYGEPVEEVIVVPMADDFRFKLLKDKVDVLLGYAQILKDTSPSLASFTVEYRDEWREIHIANSDGSILSIEKPDVSLKFIAVAKKGDTIEMYQNGLAEKGGFEVVRGQENLAQEVAQKALALLEAPPFEGGVYDVILDPVLAGVFIHEAFGHLSEADFLSRNERLQKMMVLGKEVATPVLNVFDDGNIPELRGSSTYDDEGTKTQRTYLIRDGLLTGRLHSRETAYLMKENPTGNARTVSYRFPPLVRMSNTGIEEGRVSKEDLFKDVERGLYAVEYIGGNTALELFTFSAAYGHRIEKGRVGEMVKDVVLSGNLFRTLKKIDAVASDFRWT
;
A
#
# COMPACT_ATOMS: atom_id res chain seq x y z
N MET A 1 -14.27 25.21 -7.59
CA MET A 1 -14.91 23.96 -7.11
C MET A 1 -15.30 24.05 -5.64
N ARG A 2 -14.44 24.46 -4.72
CA ARG A 2 -14.69 24.54 -3.26
C ARG A 2 -15.96 25.31 -2.89
N GLU A 3 -16.20 26.50 -3.45
CA GLU A 3 -17.42 27.28 -3.19
C GLU A 3 -18.69 26.53 -3.58
N ARG A 4 -18.64 25.82 -4.72
CA ARG A 4 -19.76 25.00 -5.18
C ARG A 4 -20.05 23.83 -4.22
N LEU A 5 -19.00 23.17 -3.70
CA LEU A 5 -19.15 22.08 -2.73
C LEU A 5 -19.72 22.56 -1.39
N ARG A 6 -19.35 23.79 -0.95
CA ARG A 6 -19.83 24.40 0.28
C ARG A 6 -21.35 24.56 0.32
N GLU A 7 -21.98 24.75 -0.84
CA GLU A 7 -23.43 24.84 -0.94
C GLU A 7 -24.10 23.50 -0.61
N PHE A 8 -23.51 22.38 -1.04
CA PHE A 8 -24.13 21.05 -0.93
C PHE A 8 -24.03 20.44 0.48
N ILE A 9 -22.98 20.70 1.23
CA ILE A 9 -22.82 20.13 2.57
C ILE A 9 -23.83 20.66 3.60
N ARG A 10 -24.61 21.68 3.23
CA ARG A 10 -25.69 22.25 4.03
C ARG A 10 -27.06 21.62 3.76
N PHE A 11 -27.19 20.74 2.76
CA PHE A 11 -28.46 20.11 2.38
C PHE A 11 -29.00 19.04 3.33
N PRO A 12 -28.15 18.26 4.06
CA PRO A 12 -28.70 17.22 4.92
C PRO A 12 -29.62 17.76 6.00
N SER A 13 -30.71 17.02 6.22
CA SER A 13 -31.58 17.24 7.36
C SER A 13 -30.90 16.78 8.66
N GLN A 14 -31.49 17.13 9.83
CA GLN A 14 -30.90 16.72 11.10
C GLN A 14 -30.67 15.21 11.19
N GLY A 15 -29.43 14.81 11.40
CA GLY A 15 -29.00 13.44 11.63
C GLY A 15 -28.54 12.68 10.37
N GLU A 16 -28.65 13.25 9.19
CA GLU A 16 -28.03 12.66 7.99
C GLU A 16 -26.59 13.17 7.83
N TYR A 17 -25.69 12.27 7.37
CA TYR A 17 -24.32 12.63 6.99
C TYR A 17 -24.17 12.51 5.49
N LEU A 18 -23.67 13.54 4.86
CA LEU A 18 -23.40 13.61 3.42
C LEU A 18 -21.88 13.72 3.19
N GLU A 19 -21.41 13.00 2.21
CA GLU A 19 -20.04 13.10 1.71
C GLU A 19 -20.05 13.12 0.17
N ILE A 20 -19.28 14.05 -0.37
CA ILE A 20 -19.10 14.23 -1.81
C ILE A 20 -17.61 14.12 -2.11
N ARG A 21 -17.27 13.32 -3.10
CA ARG A 21 -15.94 13.28 -3.71
C ARG A 21 -16.05 13.57 -5.20
N LEU A 22 -15.23 14.48 -5.66
CA LEU A 22 -14.99 14.70 -7.10
C LEU A 22 -13.53 14.38 -7.37
N GLU A 23 -13.26 13.71 -8.48
CA GLU A 23 -11.92 13.28 -8.83
C GLU A 23 -11.68 13.44 -10.34
N LYS A 24 -10.54 14.04 -10.68
CA LYS A 24 -9.99 14.06 -12.01
C LYS A 24 -8.64 13.34 -11.98
N ARG A 25 -8.44 12.44 -12.90
CA ARG A 25 -7.27 11.59 -12.99
C ARG A 25 -6.66 11.70 -14.37
N PHE A 26 -5.39 12.06 -14.44
CA PHE A 26 -4.54 11.86 -15.61
C PHE A 26 -3.65 10.64 -15.36
N PHE A 27 -3.43 9.82 -16.37
CA PHE A 27 -2.53 8.66 -16.24
C PHE A 27 -1.82 8.29 -17.53
N THR A 28 -0.61 7.74 -17.41
CA THR A 28 0.13 7.09 -18.48
C THR A 28 0.64 5.73 -18.00
N LEU A 29 0.54 4.71 -18.83
CA LEU A 29 1.20 3.41 -18.70
C LEU A 29 1.98 3.14 -19.95
N ILE A 30 3.27 2.81 -19.81
CA ILE A 30 4.13 2.36 -20.89
C ILE A 30 4.76 1.04 -20.48
N ARG A 31 4.71 0.04 -21.36
CA ARG A 31 5.39 -1.23 -21.19
C ARG A 31 6.26 -1.51 -22.39
N ILE A 32 7.53 -1.76 -22.11
CA ILE A 32 8.53 -2.15 -23.10
C ILE A 32 8.94 -3.58 -22.78
N GLN A 33 8.84 -4.47 -23.76
CA GLN A 33 9.26 -5.85 -23.64
C GLN A 33 10.29 -6.18 -24.72
N ASN A 34 11.44 -6.71 -24.30
CA ASN A 34 12.55 -7.08 -25.18
C ASN A 34 13.00 -5.96 -26.13
N GLY A 35 12.97 -4.69 -25.61
CA GLY A 35 13.34 -3.51 -26.36
C GLY A 35 12.28 -3.00 -27.35
N LEU A 36 11.09 -3.57 -27.35
CA LEU A 36 9.97 -3.13 -28.20
C LEU A 36 8.85 -2.56 -27.32
N VAL A 37 8.25 -1.46 -27.76
CA VAL A 37 7.07 -0.90 -27.10
C VAL A 37 5.89 -1.84 -27.27
N GLU A 38 5.51 -2.54 -26.20
CA GLU A 38 4.40 -3.49 -26.21
C GLU A 38 3.05 -2.79 -25.98
N LYS A 39 3.03 -1.80 -25.08
CA LYS A 39 1.80 -1.16 -24.67
C LYS A 39 2.01 0.28 -24.26
N ILE A 40 1.11 1.13 -24.75
CA ILE A 40 0.92 2.49 -24.27
C ILE A 40 -0.56 2.69 -23.95
N ARG A 41 -0.84 3.22 -22.76
CA ARG A 41 -2.17 3.72 -22.40
C ARG A 41 -2.00 5.09 -21.76
N GLN A 42 -2.77 6.06 -22.21
CA GLN A 42 -2.83 7.38 -21.64
C GLN A 42 -4.27 7.87 -21.66
N GLY A 43 -4.69 8.56 -20.62
CA GLY A 43 -6.06 9.04 -20.58
C GLY A 43 -6.30 10.04 -19.45
N VAL A 44 -7.49 10.65 -19.54
CA VAL A 44 -8.05 11.49 -18.49
C VAL A 44 -9.41 10.90 -18.13
N GLU A 45 -9.65 10.73 -16.85
CA GLU A 45 -10.93 10.31 -16.30
C GLU A 45 -11.42 11.38 -15.32
N GLU A 46 -12.72 11.61 -15.30
CA GLU A 46 -13.36 12.57 -14.41
C GLU A 46 -14.69 12.02 -13.92
N GLY A 47 -14.96 12.17 -12.63
CA GLY A 47 -16.22 11.75 -12.07
C GLY A 47 -16.28 12.04 -10.57
N GLY A 48 -17.26 11.48 -9.92
CA GLY A 48 -17.42 11.64 -8.49
C GLY A 48 -18.35 10.62 -7.88
N TYR A 49 -18.49 10.69 -6.58
CA TYR A 49 -19.52 10.01 -5.84
C TYR A 49 -20.22 10.93 -4.85
N VAL A 50 -21.44 10.56 -4.53
CA VAL A 50 -22.19 11.06 -3.38
C VAL A 50 -22.48 9.87 -2.48
N ARG A 51 -22.15 10.01 -1.19
CA ARG A 51 -22.43 9.03 -0.15
C ARG A 51 -23.27 9.67 0.94
N VAL A 52 -24.38 9.07 1.28
CA VAL A 52 -25.30 9.57 2.31
C VAL A 52 -25.51 8.49 3.35
N LEU A 53 -25.26 8.81 4.61
CA LEU A 53 -25.70 7.98 5.73
C LEU A 53 -26.98 8.55 6.29
N ASN A 54 -28.04 7.76 6.21
CA ASN A 54 -29.27 8.03 6.94
C ASN A 54 -29.26 7.16 8.22
N PRO A 55 -29.37 7.75 9.42
CA PRO A 55 -29.20 7.03 10.68
C PRO A 55 -30.26 5.94 10.90
N ARG A 56 -31.34 5.93 10.13
CA ARG A 56 -32.41 4.89 10.22
C ARG A 56 -32.22 3.76 9.24
N THR A 57 -31.60 4.04 8.07
CA THR A 57 -31.60 3.11 6.92
C THR A 57 -30.19 2.72 6.45
N GLY A 58 -29.15 3.42 6.89
CA GLY A 58 -27.77 3.12 6.52
C GLY A 58 -27.25 3.92 5.35
N TRP A 59 -26.21 3.38 4.67
CA TRP A 59 -25.50 4.06 3.62
C TRP A 59 -26.15 3.92 2.25
N TRP A 60 -26.30 5.05 1.57
CA TRP A 60 -26.53 5.14 0.14
C TRP A 60 -25.26 5.62 -0.56
N PHE A 61 -24.91 5.02 -1.69
CA PHE A 61 -23.74 5.37 -2.50
C PHE A 61 -24.12 5.47 -3.97
N THR A 62 -23.78 6.58 -4.60
CA THR A 62 -23.99 6.81 -6.04
C THR A 62 -22.70 7.33 -6.65
N THR A 63 -22.28 6.76 -7.77
CA THR A 63 -21.13 7.22 -8.56
C THR A 63 -21.59 7.75 -9.92
N PHE A 64 -20.84 8.71 -10.46
CA PHE A 64 -21.17 9.36 -11.74
C PHE A 64 -19.90 9.80 -12.47
N SER A 65 -20.00 9.92 -13.81
CA SER A 65 -18.95 10.50 -14.67
C SER A 65 -19.27 11.97 -14.93
N GLY A 66 -18.22 12.82 -15.03
CA GLY A 66 -18.38 14.27 -15.16
C GLY A 66 -18.84 14.96 -13.86
N TRP A 67 -18.87 16.29 -13.86
CA TRP A 67 -19.23 17.08 -12.66
C TRP A 67 -20.45 17.99 -12.88
N GLU A 68 -21.12 17.88 -14.04
CA GLU A 68 -22.14 18.84 -14.46
C GLU A 68 -23.40 18.78 -13.60
N ASN A 69 -23.93 17.61 -13.34
CA ASN A 69 -25.22 17.41 -12.67
C ASN A 69 -25.10 17.11 -11.17
N LEU A 70 -24.08 17.67 -10.50
CA LEU A 70 -23.81 17.36 -9.10
C LEU A 70 -24.99 17.64 -8.18
N LYS A 71 -25.74 18.75 -8.39
CA LYS A 71 -26.90 19.11 -7.56
C LYS A 71 -27.98 18.02 -7.63
N GLU A 72 -28.34 17.59 -8.82
CA GLU A 72 -29.34 16.54 -9.03
C GLU A 72 -28.90 15.23 -8.36
N ARG A 73 -27.61 14.88 -8.46
CA ARG A 73 -27.04 13.67 -7.83
C ARG A 73 -27.10 13.72 -6.30
N VAL A 74 -26.83 14.87 -5.71
CA VAL A 74 -26.95 15.06 -4.26
C VAL A 74 -28.40 14.94 -3.80
N GLU A 75 -29.32 15.63 -4.46
CA GLU A 75 -30.75 15.58 -4.13
C GLU A 75 -31.35 14.18 -4.31
N GLU A 76 -30.97 13.47 -5.38
CA GLU A 76 -31.36 12.08 -5.63
C GLU A 76 -30.84 11.15 -4.54
N SER A 77 -29.57 11.30 -4.14
CA SER A 77 -28.94 10.47 -3.11
C SER A 77 -29.60 10.65 -1.73
N LEU A 78 -29.92 11.89 -1.37
CA LEU A 78 -30.64 12.20 -0.13
C LEU A 78 -32.05 11.56 -0.12
N ARG A 79 -32.80 11.67 -1.22
CA ARG A 79 -34.11 11.02 -1.33
C ARG A 79 -34.01 9.48 -1.27
N SER A 80 -33.06 8.92 -1.98
CA SER A 80 -32.90 7.46 -2.10
C SER A 80 -32.40 6.82 -0.80
N SER A 81 -31.59 7.52 0.00
CA SER A 81 -31.11 7.01 1.28
C SER A 81 -32.26 6.67 2.24
N SER A 82 -33.37 7.42 2.20
CA SER A 82 -34.53 7.19 3.07
C SER A 82 -35.35 5.95 2.67
N LEU A 83 -35.13 5.37 1.49
CA LEU A 83 -35.86 4.19 0.98
C LEU A 83 -35.22 2.86 1.36
N LEU A 84 -34.02 2.87 1.94
CA LEU A 84 -33.33 1.66 2.34
C LEU A 84 -33.97 0.99 3.55
N PRO A 85 -33.75 -0.31 3.76
CA PRO A 85 -34.20 -0.99 4.97
C PRO A 85 -33.44 -0.46 6.20
N ARG A 86 -34.02 -0.64 7.39
CA ARG A 86 -33.40 -0.20 8.64
C ARG A 86 -32.01 -0.80 8.84
N SER A 87 -31.07 0.02 9.26
CA SER A 87 -29.71 -0.37 9.60
C SER A 87 -29.30 0.26 10.93
N ASN A 88 -28.37 -0.36 11.62
CA ASN A 88 -27.77 0.17 12.85
C ASN A 88 -26.33 0.55 12.57
N THR A 89 -26.11 1.65 11.87
CA THR A 89 -24.78 2.18 11.57
C THR A 89 -24.74 3.69 11.79
N GLY A 90 -23.54 4.24 11.89
CA GLY A 90 -23.30 5.67 12.13
C GLY A 90 -21.88 6.03 11.80
N VAL A 91 -21.52 7.28 11.98
CA VAL A 91 -20.18 7.79 11.85
C VAL A 91 -19.75 8.59 13.06
N VAL A 92 -18.47 8.60 13.33
CA VAL A 92 -17.88 9.57 14.27
C VAL A 92 -17.68 10.87 13.50
N TYR A 93 -18.32 11.94 13.95
CA TYR A 93 -18.15 13.27 13.37
C TYR A 93 -16.77 13.82 13.73
N GLY A 94 -16.17 14.58 12.81
CA GLY A 94 -14.87 15.23 12.99
C GLY A 94 -14.99 16.74 13.12
N GLU A 95 -13.88 17.39 13.43
CA GLU A 95 -13.79 18.84 13.35
C GLU A 95 -13.72 19.29 11.86
N PRO A 96 -14.38 20.40 11.50
CA PRO A 96 -14.32 20.95 10.15
C PRO A 96 -12.89 21.29 9.74
N VAL A 97 -12.53 20.91 8.52
CA VAL A 97 -11.21 21.20 7.95
C VAL A 97 -11.37 21.82 6.57
N GLU A 98 -10.64 22.90 6.31
CA GLU A 98 -10.61 23.53 4.99
C GLU A 98 -9.16 23.72 4.54
N GLU A 99 -8.66 22.85 3.67
CA GLU A 99 -7.28 22.88 3.20
C GLU A 99 -7.13 22.59 1.70
N VAL A 100 -6.02 23.07 1.14
CA VAL A 100 -5.52 22.72 -0.19
C VAL A 100 -4.15 22.08 -0.02
N ILE A 101 -4.03 20.85 -0.47
CA ILE A 101 -2.81 20.05 -0.34
C ILE A 101 -2.29 19.77 -1.74
N VAL A 102 -1.07 20.21 -2.02
CA VAL A 102 -0.40 20.00 -3.30
C VAL A 102 0.93 19.32 -3.06
N VAL A 103 1.12 18.17 -3.67
CA VAL A 103 2.43 17.51 -3.70
C VAL A 103 3.19 18.02 -4.93
N PRO A 104 4.34 18.68 -4.74
CA PRO A 104 5.08 19.27 -5.86
C PRO A 104 5.72 18.19 -6.76
N MET A 105 5.86 18.51 -8.04
CA MET A 105 6.64 17.74 -9.03
C MET A 105 7.75 18.65 -9.55
N ALA A 106 9.00 18.21 -9.50
CA ALA A 106 10.12 18.97 -10.10
C ALA A 106 10.08 18.89 -11.63
N ASP A 107 9.62 17.78 -12.17
CA ASP A 107 9.45 17.54 -13.61
C ASP A 107 8.06 16.95 -13.90
N ASP A 108 7.09 17.84 -14.14
CA ASP A 108 5.67 17.44 -14.29
C ASP A 108 5.47 16.56 -15.53
N PHE A 109 5.18 15.30 -15.29
CA PHE A 109 5.01 14.28 -16.34
C PHE A 109 3.78 14.53 -17.23
N ARG A 110 2.82 15.39 -16.85
CA ARG A 110 1.66 15.75 -17.67
C ARG A 110 2.06 16.56 -18.90
N PHE A 111 3.14 17.32 -18.79
CA PHE A 111 3.69 18.17 -19.87
C PHE A 111 4.84 17.50 -20.64
N LYS A 112 5.24 16.27 -20.28
CA LYS A 112 6.23 15.51 -21.02
C LYS A 112 5.64 14.93 -22.30
N LEU A 113 6.40 15.05 -23.39
CA LEU A 113 6.05 14.33 -24.60
C LEU A 113 6.14 12.82 -24.37
N LEU A 114 5.18 12.09 -24.91
CA LEU A 114 5.17 10.63 -24.80
C LEU A 114 6.46 10.00 -25.35
N LYS A 115 6.99 10.57 -26.43
CA LYS A 115 8.27 10.15 -27.02
C LYS A 115 9.41 10.23 -26.00
N ASP A 116 9.53 11.32 -25.25
CA ASP A 116 10.62 11.51 -24.27
C ASP A 116 10.55 10.48 -23.14
N LYS A 117 9.31 10.14 -22.69
CA LYS A 117 9.10 9.06 -21.73
C LYS A 117 9.57 7.72 -22.31
N VAL A 118 9.16 7.39 -23.53
CA VAL A 118 9.54 6.14 -24.22
C VAL A 118 11.05 6.05 -24.43
N ASP A 119 11.72 7.14 -24.83
CA ASP A 119 13.16 7.15 -25.09
C ASP A 119 13.97 6.82 -23.82
N VAL A 120 13.58 7.36 -22.65
CA VAL A 120 14.22 7.01 -21.36
C VAL A 120 14.05 5.53 -21.04
N LEU A 121 12.85 5.00 -21.22
CA LEU A 121 12.55 3.60 -20.91
C LEU A 121 13.25 2.63 -21.88
N LEU A 122 13.40 3.01 -23.14
CA LEU A 122 14.21 2.25 -24.13
C LEU A 122 15.69 2.24 -23.76
N GLY A 123 16.20 3.32 -23.16
CA GLY A 123 17.55 3.35 -22.59
C GLY A 123 17.74 2.28 -21.53
N TYR A 124 16.81 2.14 -20.59
CA TYR A 124 16.84 1.07 -19.57
C TYR A 124 16.69 -0.33 -20.18
N ALA A 125 15.80 -0.48 -21.16
CA ALA A 125 15.65 -1.75 -21.87
C ALA A 125 16.94 -2.18 -22.58
N GLN A 126 17.72 -1.21 -23.12
CA GLN A 126 19.01 -1.49 -23.72
C GLN A 126 20.05 -1.97 -22.70
N ILE A 127 20.08 -1.39 -21.49
CA ILE A 127 20.95 -1.84 -20.38
C ILE A 127 20.65 -3.29 -20.02
N LEU A 128 19.37 -3.65 -19.84
CA LEU A 128 18.95 -5.02 -19.59
C LEU A 128 19.45 -5.95 -20.70
N LYS A 129 19.24 -5.58 -21.95
CA LYS A 129 19.64 -6.36 -23.12
C LYS A 129 21.14 -6.60 -23.17
N ASP A 130 21.94 -5.57 -22.88
CA ASP A 130 23.39 -5.63 -23.01
C ASP A 130 24.08 -6.33 -21.84
N THR A 131 23.37 -6.59 -20.74
CA THR A 131 23.93 -7.24 -19.54
C THR A 131 24.34 -8.68 -19.82
N SER A 132 23.54 -9.46 -20.53
CA SER A 132 23.88 -10.85 -20.88
C SER A 132 22.96 -11.44 -21.94
N PRO A 133 23.50 -12.25 -22.86
CA PRO A 133 22.71 -13.03 -23.81
C PRO A 133 21.86 -14.13 -23.13
N SER A 134 22.14 -14.47 -21.88
CA SER A 134 21.33 -15.42 -21.09
C SER A 134 20.02 -14.80 -20.56
N LEU A 135 19.80 -13.50 -20.74
CA LEU A 135 18.48 -12.91 -20.49
C LEU A 135 17.53 -13.23 -21.63
N ALA A 136 16.68 -14.19 -21.40
CA ALA A 136 15.70 -14.68 -22.39
C ALA A 136 14.56 -13.67 -22.61
N SER A 137 14.21 -12.88 -21.59
CA SER A 137 13.23 -11.82 -21.70
C SER A 137 13.46 -10.75 -20.63
N PHE A 138 13.05 -9.51 -20.94
CA PHE A 138 13.07 -8.42 -19.99
C PHE A 138 11.94 -7.43 -20.27
N THR A 139 11.46 -6.79 -19.20
CA THR A 139 10.38 -5.80 -19.27
C THR A 139 10.76 -4.56 -18.48
N VAL A 140 10.44 -3.41 -19.03
CA VAL A 140 10.45 -2.10 -18.35
C VAL A 140 9.01 -1.61 -18.32
N GLU A 141 8.44 -1.39 -17.16
CA GLU A 141 7.09 -0.86 -16.99
C GLU A 141 7.13 0.48 -16.26
N TYR A 142 6.53 1.47 -16.86
CA TYR A 142 6.38 2.81 -16.32
C TYR A 142 4.91 3.13 -16.14
N ARG A 143 4.60 3.78 -15.01
CA ARG A 143 3.28 4.38 -14.75
C ARG A 143 3.46 5.75 -14.12
N ASP A 144 2.68 6.70 -14.59
CA ASP A 144 2.43 7.95 -13.90
C ASP A 144 0.92 8.14 -13.69
N GLU A 145 0.58 8.81 -12.62
CA GLU A 145 -0.78 9.17 -12.30
C GLU A 145 -0.80 10.49 -11.53
N TRP A 146 -1.62 11.43 -11.98
CA TRP A 146 -1.93 12.62 -11.22
C TRP A 146 -3.43 12.65 -10.93
N ARG A 147 -3.77 12.90 -9.68
CA ARG A 147 -5.15 13.04 -9.23
C ARG A 147 -5.37 14.41 -8.64
N GLU A 148 -6.44 15.06 -9.08
CA GLU A 148 -7.07 16.19 -8.43
C GLU A 148 -8.33 15.68 -7.74
N ILE A 149 -8.39 15.83 -6.42
CA ILE A 149 -9.44 15.28 -5.58
C ILE A 149 -10.06 16.42 -4.79
N HIS A 150 -11.38 16.52 -4.79
CA HIS A 150 -12.13 17.42 -3.93
C HIS A 150 -13.07 16.60 -3.06
N ILE A 151 -12.97 16.80 -1.75
CA ILE A 151 -13.82 16.12 -0.76
C ILE A 151 -14.57 17.19 0.02
N ALA A 152 -15.85 16.97 0.24
CA ALA A 152 -16.67 17.77 1.14
C ALA A 152 -17.64 16.88 1.91
N ASN A 153 -17.85 17.18 3.19
CA ASN A 153 -18.75 16.42 4.05
C ASN A 153 -19.57 17.29 5.00
N SER A 154 -20.56 16.67 5.64
CA SER A 154 -21.50 17.36 6.54
C SER A 154 -20.87 17.87 7.84
N ASP A 155 -19.63 17.51 8.17
CA ASP A 155 -18.89 18.14 9.27
C ASP A 155 -18.50 19.58 8.95
N GLY A 156 -18.59 19.99 7.69
CA GLY A 156 -18.13 21.28 7.18
C GLY A 156 -16.72 21.21 6.57
N SER A 157 -16.14 20.02 6.43
CA SER A 157 -14.82 19.85 5.83
C SER A 157 -14.87 20.02 4.32
N ILE A 158 -13.88 20.73 3.76
CA ILE A 158 -13.68 20.93 2.32
C ILE A 158 -12.18 20.80 2.01
N LEU A 159 -11.81 19.74 1.37
CA LEU A 159 -10.42 19.44 1.00
C LEU A 159 -10.25 19.48 -0.51
N SER A 160 -9.12 20.02 -0.96
CA SER A 160 -8.65 19.90 -2.34
C SER A 160 -7.24 19.32 -2.32
N ILE A 161 -7.03 18.20 -2.97
CA ILE A 161 -5.78 17.45 -2.91
C ILE A 161 -5.29 17.19 -4.32
N GLU A 162 -4.05 17.59 -4.61
CA GLU A 162 -3.32 17.17 -5.80
C GLU A 162 -2.27 16.15 -5.40
N LYS A 163 -2.36 14.97 -6.01
CA LYS A 163 -1.52 13.82 -5.67
C LYS A 163 -0.90 13.21 -6.93
N PRO A 164 0.38 13.48 -7.20
CA PRO A 164 1.14 12.75 -8.21
C PRO A 164 1.62 11.41 -7.64
N ASP A 165 1.71 10.43 -8.51
CA ASP A 165 2.23 9.09 -8.23
C ASP A 165 2.98 8.61 -9.47
N VAL A 166 4.20 8.07 -9.30
CA VAL A 166 4.99 7.56 -10.39
C VAL A 166 5.66 6.25 -9.98
N SER A 167 5.74 5.30 -10.90
CA SER A 167 6.43 4.04 -10.66
C SER A 167 7.21 3.59 -11.89
N LEU A 168 8.33 2.91 -11.62
CA LEU A 168 9.18 2.26 -12.60
C LEU A 168 9.51 0.86 -12.10
N LYS A 169 9.28 -0.14 -12.95
CA LYS A 169 9.51 -1.54 -12.62
C LYS A 169 10.33 -2.21 -13.71
N PHE A 170 11.31 -2.97 -13.29
CA PHE A 170 12.12 -3.84 -14.12
C PHE A 170 11.85 -5.30 -13.82
N ILE A 171 11.78 -6.12 -14.86
CA ILE A 171 11.65 -7.57 -14.76
C ILE A 171 12.68 -8.17 -15.70
N ALA A 172 13.50 -9.09 -15.23
CA ALA A 172 14.44 -9.86 -16.01
C ALA A 172 14.20 -11.35 -15.84
N VAL A 173 14.17 -12.07 -16.96
CA VAL A 173 14.02 -13.52 -17.00
C VAL A 173 15.30 -14.09 -17.62
N ALA A 174 16.06 -14.82 -16.83
CA ALA A 174 17.28 -15.49 -17.26
C ALA A 174 17.01 -16.97 -17.56
N LYS A 175 17.71 -17.53 -18.55
CA LYS A 175 17.56 -18.93 -18.96
C LYS A 175 18.91 -19.58 -19.24
N LYS A 176 19.09 -20.82 -18.73
CA LYS A 176 20.25 -21.69 -19.01
C LYS A 176 19.77 -23.14 -19.14
N GLY A 177 19.77 -23.66 -20.35
CA GLY A 177 19.15 -24.96 -20.61
C GLY A 177 17.66 -24.94 -20.31
N ASP A 178 17.22 -25.86 -19.43
CA ASP A 178 15.82 -25.93 -18.97
C ASP A 178 15.52 -25.08 -17.73
N THR A 179 16.52 -24.50 -17.08
CA THR A 179 16.37 -23.65 -15.91
C THR A 179 15.99 -22.26 -16.34
N ILE A 180 14.93 -21.73 -15.76
CA ILE A 180 14.41 -20.38 -15.98
C ILE A 180 14.22 -19.71 -14.63
N GLU A 181 14.84 -18.54 -14.43
CA GLU A 181 14.71 -17.74 -13.22
C GLU A 181 14.28 -16.34 -13.55
N MET A 182 13.52 -15.74 -12.67
CA MET A 182 13.02 -14.38 -12.80
C MET A 182 13.39 -13.55 -11.57
N TYR A 183 13.82 -12.34 -11.82
CA TYR A 183 13.92 -11.33 -10.77
C TYR A 183 13.27 -10.03 -11.21
N GLN A 184 12.65 -9.34 -10.26
CA GLN A 184 12.01 -8.06 -10.49
C GLN A 184 12.28 -7.12 -9.34
N ASN A 185 12.46 -5.85 -9.65
CA ASN A 185 12.55 -4.77 -8.67
C ASN A 185 12.09 -3.47 -9.32
N GLY A 186 11.88 -2.43 -8.51
CA GLY A 186 11.41 -1.15 -9.00
C GLY A 186 11.28 -0.13 -7.88
N LEU A 187 10.74 1.01 -8.24
CA LEU A 187 10.44 2.08 -7.31
C LEU A 187 9.03 2.64 -7.56
N ALA A 188 8.43 3.20 -6.52
CA ALA A 188 7.15 3.88 -6.64
C ALA A 188 7.08 4.99 -5.58
N GLU A 189 6.95 6.23 -6.02
CA GLU A 189 7.03 7.42 -5.17
C GLU A 189 6.01 8.48 -5.55
N LYS A 190 5.78 9.43 -4.65
CA LYS A 190 5.14 10.69 -4.96
C LYS A 190 6.16 11.59 -5.67
N GLY A 191 5.80 12.18 -6.78
CA GLY A 191 6.68 13.09 -7.51
C GLY A 191 6.37 13.12 -9.00
N GLY A 192 7.25 13.74 -9.76
CA GLY A 192 7.17 13.86 -11.21
C GLY A 192 8.08 12.87 -11.93
N PHE A 193 8.37 13.19 -13.18
CA PHE A 193 9.21 12.35 -14.04
C PHE A 193 10.68 12.29 -13.58
N GLU A 194 11.12 13.21 -12.72
CA GLU A 194 12.45 13.18 -12.10
C GLU A 194 12.73 11.88 -11.34
N VAL A 195 11.73 11.28 -10.71
CA VAL A 195 11.84 10.06 -9.90
C VAL A 195 12.35 8.86 -10.73
N VAL A 196 11.97 8.79 -11.99
CA VAL A 196 12.32 7.65 -12.85
C VAL A 196 13.60 7.85 -13.66
N ARG A 197 14.29 8.96 -13.47
CA ARG A 197 15.59 9.19 -14.11
C ARG A 197 16.73 8.65 -13.25
N GLY A 198 17.86 8.31 -13.89
CA GLY A 198 19.07 7.84 -13.19
C GLY A 198 18.94 6.45 -12.59
N GLN A 199 18.05 5.60 -13.13
CA GLN A 199 17.78 4.25 -12.62
C GLN A 199 18.58 3.15 -13.35
N GLU A 200 19.68 3.51 -14.00
CA GLU A 200 20.57 2.61 -14.75
C GLU A 200 21.11 1.48 -13.85
N ASN A 201 21.54 1.84 -12.65
CA ASN A 201 22.08 0.89 -11.68
C ASN A 201 21.01 -0.13 -11.23
N LEU A 202 19.77 0.32 -11.02
CA LEU A 202 18.67 -0.56 -10.64
C LEU A 202 18.33 -1.53 -11.78
N ALA A 203 18.32 -1.06 -13.04
CA ALA A 203 18.12 -1.92 -14.21
C ALA A 203 19.21 -3.00 -14.31
N GLN A 204 20.47 -2.59 -14.12
CA GLN A 204 21.61 -3.52 -14.14
C GLN A 204 21.57 -4.53 -12.99
N GLU A 205 21.22 -4.10 -11.78
CA GLU A 205 21.05 -4.96 -10.61
C GLU A 205 19.99 -6.03 -10.87
N VAL A 206 18.83 -5.65 -11.43
CA VAL A 206 17.75 -6.61 -11.73
C VAL A 206 18.24 -7.67 -12.72
N ALA A 207 18.97 -7.30 -13.75
CA ALA A 207 19.54 -8.25 -14.69
C ALA A 207 20.56 -9.20 -14.03
N GLN A 208 21.47 -8.66 -13.22
CA GLN A 208 22.50 -9.45 -12.52
C GLN A 208 21.90 -10.42 -11.50
N LYS A 209 20.86 -10.01 -10.78
CA LYS A 209 20.15 -10.89 -9.81
C LYS A 209 19.45 -12.04 -10.52
N ALA A 210 18.76 -11.79 -11.64
CA ALA A 210 18.15 -12.87 -12.42
C ALA A 210 19.19 -13.90 -12.91
N LEU A 211 20.37 -13.44 -13.33
CA LEU A 211 21.48 -14.30 -13.72
C LEU A 211 22.07 -15.10 -12.54
N ALA A 212 22.23 -14.45 -11.38
CA ALA A 212 22.75 -15.11 -10.18
C ALA A 212 21.81 -16.22 -9.69
N LEU A 213 20.51 -16.03 -9.82
CA LEU A 213 19.51 -17.04 -9.45
C LEU A 213 19.60 -18.33 -10.31
N LEU A 214 20.10 -18.24 -11.54
CA LEU A 214 20.34 -19.46 -12.36
C LEU A 214 21.35 -20.42 -11.72
N GLU A 215 22.36 -19.87 -11.05
CA GLU A 215 23.43 -20.66 -10.43
C GLU A 215 23.13 -21.00 -8.96
N ALA A 216 22.15 -20.31 -8.35
CA ALA A 216 21.78 -20.52 -6.95
C ALA A 216 21.12 -21.90 -6.75
N PRO A 217 21.56 -22.71 -5.75
CA PRO A 217 20.87 -23.94 -5.40
C PRO A 217 19.51 -23.63 -4.74
N PRO A 218 18.53 -24.56 -4.83
CA PRO A 218 17.30 -24.44 -4.07
C PRO A 218 17.58 -24.55 -2.57
N PHE A 219 16.78 -23.83 -1.75
CA PHE A 219 16.85 -23.97 -0.30
C PHE A 219 16.09 -25.22 0.15
N GLU A 220 16.72 -26.03 1.00
CA GLU A 220 16.11 -27.25 1.51
C GLU A 220 14.97 -26.94 2.49
N GLY A 221 13.82 -27.57 2.33
CA GLY A 221 12.68 -27.39 3.22
C GLY A 221 12.97 -27.88 4.64
N GLY A 222 12.47 -27.15 5.64
CA GLY A 222 12.69 -27.49 7.05
C GLY A 222 12.21 -26.42 8.01
N VAL A 223 12.59 -26.55 9.27
CA VAL A 223 12.39 -25.56 10.32
C VAL A 223 13.75 -24.92 10.63
N TYR A 224 13.83 -23.61 10.51
CA TYR A 224 15.08 -22.87 10.62
C TYR A 224 14.85 -21.59 11.44
N ASP A 225 15.94 -21.07 11.99
CA ASP A 225 16.01 -19.68 12.40
C ASP A 225 16.06 -18.83 11.11
N VAL A 226 15.18 -17.84 11.02
CA VAL A 226 15.02 -17.02 9.80
C VAL A 226 15.18 -15.56 10.15
N ILE A 227 16.11 -14.90 9.46
CA ILE A 227 16.25 -13.45 9.48
C ILE A 227 15.58 -12.92 8.21
N LEU A 228 14.64 -11.99 8.34
CA LEU A 228 14.02 -11.29 7.24
C LEU A 228 14.77 -9.98 6.97
N ASP A 229 15.01 -9.67 5.70
CA ASP A 229 15.48 -8.33 5.35
C ASP A 229 14.39 -7.28 5.61
N PRO A 230 14.68 -5.97 5.64
CA PRO A 230 13.69 -4.93 5.90
C PRO A 230 12.49 -4.95 4.93
N VAL A 231 12.71 -5.28 3.65
CA VAL A 231 11.62 -5.38 2.65
C VAL A 231 10.66 -6.51 3.00
N LEU A 232 11.19 -7.70 3.19
CA LEU A 232 10.38 -8.89 3.48
C LEU A 232 9.72 -8.80 4.87
N ALA A 233 10.40 -8.21 5.86
CA ALA A 233 9.85 -7.95 7.19
C ALA A 233 8.67 -6.96 7.13
N GLY A 234 8.80 -5.89 6.34
CA GLY A 234 7.73 -4.93 6.10
C GLY A 234 6.52 -5.56 5.42
N VAL A 235 6.74 -6.34 4.36
CA VAL A 235 5.66 -7.06 3.67
C VAL A 235 5.04 -8.13 4.58
N PHE A 236 5.85 -8.88 5.33
CA PHE A 236 5.35 -9.87 6.29
C PHE A 236 4.36 -9.24 7.28
N ILE A 237 4.74 -8.12 7.91
CA ILE A 237 3.86 -7.50 8.90
C ILE A 237 2.64 -6.83 8.26
N HIS A 238 2.77 -6.28 7.04
CA HIS A 238 1.67 -5.72 6.26
C HIS A 238 0.61 -6.78 5.94
N GLU A 239 1.02 -7.87 5.29
CA GLU A 239 0.12 -8.92 4.83
C GLU A 239 -0.42 -9.78 5.99
N ALA A 240 0.43 -10.13 6.94
CA ALA A 240 0.07 -11.06 7.98
C ALA A 240 -0.72 -10.41 9.13
N PHE A 241 -0.41 -9.16 9.50
CA PHE A 241 -1.02 -8.49 10.64
C PHE A 241 -1.73 -7.19 10.30
N GLY A 242 -1.19 -6.39 9.39
CA GLY A 242 -1.75 -5.12 8.99
C GLY A 242 -3.18 -5.25 8.47
N HIS A 243 -3.44 -6.16 7.55
CA HIS A 243 -4.79 -6.43 7.04
C HIS A 243 -5.75 -6.96 8.11
N LEU A 244 -5.28 -7.71 9.11
CA LEU A 244 -6.11 -8.11 10.25
C LEU A 244 -6.46 -6.94 11.17
N SER A 245 -5.72 -5.85 11.11
CA SER A 245 -5.96 -4.64 11.89
C SER A 245 -6.93 -3.67 11.22
N GLU A 246 -7.33 -3.90 9.96
CA GLU A 246 -8.34 -3.12 9.24
C GLU A 246 -9.73 -3.42 9.79
N ALA A 247 -10.37 -2.43 10.40
CA ALA A 247 -11.59 -2.64 11.17
C ALA A 247 -12.83 -2.97 10.33
N ASP A 248 -12.79 -2.84 9.00
CA ASP A 248 -13.92 -3.22 8.12
C ASP A 248 -14.30 -4.69 8.29
N PHE A 249 -13.32 -5.59 8.36
CA PHE A 249 -13.55 -7.00 8.59
C PHE A 249 -13.86 -7.30 10.06
N LEU A 250 -13.16 -6.64 10.98
CA LEU A 250 -13.32 -6.84 12.42
C LEU A 250 -14.72 -6.46 12.89
N SER A 251 -15.24 -5.30 12.48
CA SER A 251 -16.52 -4.77 12.94
C SER A 251 -17.71 -5.70 12.65
N ARG A 252 -17.58 -6.60 11.68
CA ARG A 252 -18.65 -7.51 11.22
C ARG A 252 -18.35 -8.99 11.43
N ASN A 253 -17.24 -9.34 12.13
CA ASN A 253 -16.81 -10.72 12.31
C ASN A 253 -16.47 -11.01 13.77
N GLU A 254 -17.40 -11.65 14.49
CA GLU A 254 -17.25 -11.98 15.91
C GLU A 254 -16.01 -12.86 16.22
N ARG A 255 -15.63 -13.76 15.30
CA ARG A 255 -14.43 -14.58 15.48
C ARG A 255 -13.16 -13.73 15.49
N LEU A 256 -13.06 -12.81 14.54
CA LEU A 256 -11.92 -11.88 14.48
C LEU A 256 -11.90 -10.93 15.66
N GLN A 257 -13.05 -10.42 16.13
CA GLN A 257 -13.14 -9.61 17.34
C GLN A 257 -12.60 -10.33 18.56
N LYS A 258 -12.89 -11.63 18.73
CA LYS A 258 -12.36 -12.46 19.82
C LYS A 258 -10.86 -12.73 19.69
N MET A 259 -10.31 -12.73 18.48
CA MET A 259 -8.88 -12.90 18.25
C MET A 259 -8.11 -11.59 18.47
N MET A 260 -8.66 -10.47 18.02
CA MET A 260 -8.04 -9.14 17.99
C MET A 260 -8.54 -8.25 19.15
N VAL A 261 -8.46 -8.74 20.38
CA VAL A 261 -8.86 -8.00 21.59
C VAL A 261 -7.75 -7.05 22.02
N LEU A 262 -8.05 -5.77 22.19
CA LEU A 262 -7.09 -4.78 22.71
C LEU A 262 -6.57 -5.19 24.08
N GLY A 263 -5.26 -4.97 24.31
CA GLY A 263 -4.53 -5.39 25.52
C GLY A 263 -4.09 -6.85 25.53
N LYS A 264 -4.48 -7.67 24.53
CA LYS A 264 -4.04 -9.05 24.43
C LYS A 264 -2.59 -9.15 23.96
N GLU A 265 -1.83 -10.04 24.58
CA GLU A 265 -0.49 -10.41 24.12
C GLU A 265 -0.57 -11.22 22.82
N VAL A 266 -0.06 -10.64 21.74
CA VAL A 266 -0.07 -11.22 20.38
C VAL A 266 1.33 -11.52 19.85
N ALA A 267 2.36 -10.90 20.43
CA ALA A 267 3.76 -11.03 20.02
C ALA A 267 4.69 -11.01 21.24
N THR A 268 5.98 -11.15 21.00
CA THR A 268 7.01 -10.92 22.03
C THR A 268 7.16 -9.41 22.34
N PRO A 269 7.63 -9.04 23.53
CA PRO A 269 7.79 -7.64 23.93
C PRO A 269 8.78 -6.84 23.06
N VAL A 270 9.63 -7.49 22.27
CA VAL A 270 10.58 -6.80 21.37
C VAL A 270 9.90 -6.25 20.12
N LEU A 271 8.66 -6.70 19.81
CA LEU A 271 7.95 -6.32 18.59
C LEU A 271 7.01 -5.15 18.83
N ASN A 272 7.30 -4.05 18.12
CA ASN A 272 6.41 -2.90 17.97
C ASN A 272 6.03 -2.75 16.50
N VAL A 273 4.74 -2.64 16.22
CA VAL A 273 4.20 -2.46 14.87
C VAL A 273 3.33 -1.23 14.83
N PHE A 274 3.52 -0.41 13.85
CA PHE A 274 2.73 0.81 13.65
C PHE A 274 2.28 0.97 12.20
N ASP A 275 1.24 1.78 12.01
CA ASP A 275 0.85 2.36 10.72
C ASP A 275 0.89 3.87 10.84
N ASP A 276 1.55 4.57 9.91
CA ASP A 276 1.74 6.02 9.97
C ASP A 276 1.43 6.68 8.62
N GLY A 277 0.31 7.37 8.57
CA GLY A 277 -0.10 8.13 7.38
C GLY A 277 0.53 9.52 7.27
N ASN A 278 1.34 9.93 8.26
CA ASN A 278 1.84 11.31 8.36
C ASN A 278 3.35 11.43 8.09
N ILE A 279 3.92 10.56 7.26
CA ILE A 279 5.32 10.65 6.83
C ILE A 279 5.35 11.31 5.44
N PRO A 280 5.78 12.57 5.30
CA PRO A 280 5.47 13.40 4.13
C PRO A 280 5.87 12.80 2.78
N GLU A 281 7.01 12.16 2.71
CA GLU A 281 7.64 11.73 1.45
C GLU A 281 7.16 10.36 0.97
N LEU A 282 6.53 9.58 1.85
CA LEU A 282 6.12 8.22 1.50
C LEU A 282 4.84 8.19 0.68
N ARG A 283 4.79 7.25 -0.25
CA ARG A 283 3.66 7.03 -1.16
C ARG A 283 2.34 6.76 -0.42
N GLY A 284 2.38 6.02 0.68
CA GLY A 284 1.23 5.70 1.51
C GLY A 284 0.67 6.88 2.32
N SER A 285 1.40 7.99 2.45
CA SER A 285 1.03 9.11 3.30
C SER A 285 0.02 10.05 2.66
N SER A 286 -0.79 10.67 3.50
CA SER A 286 -1.69 11.78 3.18
C SER A 286 -1.96 12.55 4.47
N THR A 287 -2.13 13.85 4.42
CA THR A 287 -2.47 14.66 5.61
C THR A 287 -3.85 14.29 6.15
N TYR A 288 -4.78 13.99 5.25
CA TYR A 288 -6.13 13.52 5.56
C TYR A 288 -6.43 12.27 4.73
N ASP A 289 -7.28 11.42 5.27
CA ASP A 289 -7.87 10.29 4.54
C ASP A 289 -9.00 10.75 3.60
N ASP A 290 -9.60 9.80 2.90
CA ASP A 290 -10.66 10.10 1.92
C ASP A 290 -12.03 10.43 2.57
N GLU A 291 -12.15 10.39 3.90
CA GLU A 291 -13.28 10.91 4.67
C GLU A 291 -12.99 12.28 5.32
N GLY A 292 -11.78 12.83 5.11
CA GLY A 292 -11.35 14.08 5.72
C GLY A 292 -10.91 13.96 7.18
N THR A 293 -10.59 12.75 7.63
CA THR A 293 -9.99 12.51 8.95
C THR A 293 -8.49 12.69 8.87
N LYS A 294 -7.90 13.45 9.79
CA LYS A 294 -6.46 13.65 9.85
C LYS A 294 -5.75 12.31 10.11
N THR A 295 -4.72 12.02 9.30
CA THR A 295 -3.91 10.81 9.48
C THR A 295 -3.00 10.94 10.69
N GLN A 296 -2.63 9.82 11.27
CA GLN A 296 -1.78 9.76 12.46
C GLN A 296 -0.95 8.49 12.48
N ARG A 297 0.03 8.45 13.38
CA ARG A 297 0.70 7.19 13.74
C ARG A 297 -0.18 6.42 14.71
N THR A 298 -0.53 5.19 14.34
CA THR A 298 -1.30 4.26 15.15
C THR A 298 -0.45 3.04 15.46
N TYR A 299 -0.14 2.80 16.72
CA TYR A 299 0.50 1.55 17.12
C TYR A 299 -0.52 0.42 17.09
N LEU A 300 -0.26 -0.58 16.28
CA LEU A 300 -1.04 -1.81 16.19
C LEU A 300 -0.60 -2.81 17.27
N ILE A 301 0.72 -2.97 17.41
CA ILE A 301 1.35 -3.74 18.49
C ILE A 301 2.34 -2.83 19.20
N ARG A 302 2.33 -2.84 20.52
CA ARG A 302 3.33 -2.16 21.36
C ARG A 302 3.74 -3.07 22.50
N ASP A 303 5.05 -3.27 22.66
CA ASP A 303 5.60 -4.19 23.65
C ASP A 303 4.93 -5.59 23.60
N GLY A 304 4.66 -6.10 22.40
CA GLY A 304 3.97 -7.37 22.17
C GLY A 304 2.46 -7.38 22.38
N LEU A 305 1.88 -6.30 22.85
CA LEU A 305 0.43 -6.18 23.12
C LEU A 305 -0.30 -5.56 21.93
N LEU A 306 -1.49 -6.06 21.60
CA LEU A 306 -2.38 -5.42 20.64
C LEU A 306 -2.92 -4.12 21.25
N THR A 307 -2.52 -2.97 20.69
CA THR A 307 -2.85 -1.65 21.25
C THR A 307 -3.76 -0.80 20.36
N GLY A 308 -3.88 -1.13 19.08
CA GLY A 308 -4.71 -0.34 18.17
C GLY A 308 -5.21 -1.13 16.97
N ARG A 309 -6.12 -0.49 16.27
CA ARG A 309 -6.70 -0.92 14.99
C ARG A 309 -6.78 0.28 14.05
N LEU A 310 -6.96 0.00 12.77
CA LEU A 310 -7.16 1.04 11.76
C LEU A 310 -8.64 1.24 11.52
N HIS A 311 -9.08 2.50 11.54
CA HIS A 311 -10.49 2.86 11.47
C HIS A 311 -10.81 3.90 10.41
N SER A 312 -11.96 3.70 9.75
CA SER A 312 -12.77 4.75 9.14
C SER A 312 -13.68 5.38 10.20
N ARG A 313 -14.43 6.40 9.83
CA ARG A 313 -15.44 7.01 10.73
C ARG A 313 -16.58 6.04 11.07
N GLU A 314 -16.99 5.17 10.13
CA GLU A 314 -18.02 4.16 10.36
C GLU A 314 -17.51 3.07 11.29
N THR A 315 -16.35 2.49 11.03
CA THR A 315 -15.83 1.40 11.85
C THR A 315 -15.49 1.85 13.28
N ALA A 316 -15.02 3.10 13.43
CA ALA A 316 -14.82 3.74 14.73
C ALA A 316 -16.14 3.84 15.53
N TYR A 317 -17.22 4.27 14.87
CA TYR A 317 -18.55 4.32 15.47
C TYR A 317 -19.03 2.91 15.92
N LEU A 318 -18.93 1.92 15.02
CA LEU A 318 -19.39 0.56 15.29
C LEU A 318 -18.63 -0.12 16.44
N MET A 319 -17.32 0.13 16.54
CA MET A 319 -16.46 -0.47 17.57
C MET A 319 -16.26 0.42 18.79
N LYS A 320 -16.84 1.65 18.81
CA LYS A 320 -16.72 2.63 19.89
C LYS A 320 -15.24 3.02 20.14
N GLU A 321 -14.52 3.20 19.08
CA GLU A 321 -13.11 3.63 19.04
C GLU A 321 -12.99 4.97 18.32
N ASN A 322 -11.78 5.52 18.19
CA ASN A 322 -11.54 6.76 17.47
C ASN A 322 -11.14 6.49 16.01
N PRO A 323 -11.54 7.34 15.05
CA PRO A 323 -11.04 7.29 13.68
C PRO A 323 -9.52 7.48 13.65
N THR A 324 -8.84 6.75 12.77
CA THR A 324 -7.36 6.78 12.66
C THR A 324 -6.85 7.46 11.39
N GLY A 325 -7.75 7.90 10.50
CA GLY A 325 -7.36 8.52 9.23
C GLY A 325 -6.92 7.49 8.18
N ASN A 326 -7.56 6.34 8.19
CA ASN A 326 -7.20 5.22 7.30
C ASN A 326 -8.27 4.91 6.25
N ALA A 327 -9.32 5.72 6.11
CA ALA A 327 -10.33 5.53 5.08
C ALA A 327 -9.76 5.89 3.70
N ARG A 328 -9.75 4.95 2.77
CA ARG A 328 -9.22 5.15 1.41
C ARG A 328 -10.10 4.54 0.34
N THR A 329 -10.20 5.23 -0.78
CA THR A 329 -10.85 4.72 -1.99
C THR A 329 -9.86 4.56 -3.13
N VAL A 330 -10.07 3.53 -3.92
CA VAL A 330 -9.26 3.30 -5.14
C VAL A 330 -9.56 4.38 -6.19
N SER A 331 -10.81 4.80 -6.30
CA SER A 331 -11.26 5.87 -7.19
C SER A 331 -12.69 6.28 -6.82
N TYR A 332 -13.20 7.33 -7.44
CA TYR A 332 -14.59 7.77 -7.27
C TYR A 332 -15.66 6.70 -7.57
N ARG A 333 -15.27 5.56 -8.13
CA ARG A 333 -16.21 4.44 -8.43
C ARG A 333 -16.53 3.56 -7.22
N PHE A 334 -15.77 3.71 -6.13
CA PHE A 334 -15.88 2.86 -4.93
C PHE A 334 -15.98 3.69 -3.66
N PRO A 335 -16.74 3.23 -2.65
CA PRO A 335 -16.72 3.88 -1.34
C PRO A 335 -15.35 3.70 -0.66
N PRO A 336 -14.99 4.59 0.28
CA PRO A 336 -13.82 4.39 1.11
C PRO A 336 -13.91 3.12 1.97
N LEU A 337 -12.79 2.46 2.12
CA LEU A 337 -12.59 1.32 3.01
C LEU A 337 -11.38 1.60 3.89
N VAL A 338 -11.29 0.94 5.03
CA VAL A 338 -10.09 1.03 5.87
C VAL A 338 -8.90 0.40 5.14
N ARG A 339 -7.79 1.14 5.08
CA ARG A 339 -6.54 0.66 4.48
C ARG A 339 -5.34 1.16 5.27
N MET A 340 -4.31 0.34 5.32
CA MET A 340 -3.01 0.74 5.83
C MET A 340 -2.45 1.94 5.05
N SER A 341 -1.62 2.72 5.73
CA SER A 341 -0.85 3.82 5.16
C SER A 341 0.59 3.38 4.89
N ASN A 342 1.47 3.59 5.85
CA ASN A 342 2.82 3.07 5.84
C ASN A 342 2.99 2.22 7.09
N THR A 343 2.88 0.92 6.92
CA THR A 343 2.98 -0.05 8.01
C THR A 343 4.43 -0.50 8.16
N GLY A 344 4.92 -0.52 9.38
CA GLY A 344 6.30 -0.91 9.66
C GLY A 344 6.46 -1.56 11.03
N ILE A 345 7.59 -2.26 11.17
CA ILE A 345 8.11 -2.72 12.45
C ILE A 345 9.04 -1.62 12.96
N GLU A 346 8.85 -1.14 14.18
CA GLU A 346 9.73 -0.13 14.77
C GLU A 346 11.13 -0.71 14.97
N GLU A 347 12.16 0.12 14.71
CA GLU A 347 13.54 -0.31 14.85
C GLU A 347 13.86 -0.82 16.26
N GLY A 348 14.60 -1.90 16.32
CA GLY A 348 15.10 -2.47 17.56
C GLY A 348 16.47 -1.89 17.97
N ARG A 349 17.10 -2.55 18.93
CA ARG A 349 18.40 -2.10 19.48
C ARG A 349 19.59 -2.95 19.02
N VAL A 350 19.31 -4.08 18.37
CA VAL A 350 20.33 -5.02 17.94
C VAL A 350 20.90 -4.57 16.60
N SER A 351 22.22 -4.64 16.42
CA SER A 351 22.80 -4.38 15.11
C SER A 351 22.45 -5.53 14.15
N LYS A 352 22.38 -5.22 12.86
CA LYS A 352 22.14 -6.24 11.83
C LYS A 352 23.17 -7.37 11.91
N GLU A 353 24.43 -7.03 12.13
CA GLU A 353 25.55 -7.97 12.26
C GLU A 353 25.39 -8.90 13.46
N ASP A 354 24.84 -8.37 14.56
CA ASP A 354 24.65 -9.18 15.78
C ASP A 354 23.50 -10.18 15.61
N LEU A 355 22.46 -9.87 14.80
CA LEU A 355 21.41 -10.84 14.47
C LEU A 355 21.96 -12.12 13.86
N PHE A 356 23.00 -12.03 13.02
CA PHE A 356 23.57 -13.22 12.37
C PHE A 356 24.39 -14.07 13.32
N LYS A 357 25.08 -13.45 14.30
CA LYS A 357 26.04 -14.14 15.17
C LYS A 357 25.42 -15.28 15.97
N ASP A 358 24.18 -15.13 16.39
CA ASP A 358 23.49 -16.09 17.23
C ASP A 358 22.83 -17.24 16.44
N VAL A 359 22.87 -17.20 15.10
CA VAL A 359 22.26 -18.21 14.23
C VAL A 359 23.29 -19.28 13.86
N GLU A 360 23.20 -20.47 14.46
CA GLU A 360 24.07 -21.59 14.14
C GLU A 360 23.80 -22.17 12.74
N ARG A 361 22.51 -22.34 12.40
CA ARG A 361 22.04 -22.78 11.07
C ARG A 361 20.71 -22.12 10.75
N GLY A 362 20.68 -21.32 9.70
CA GLY A 362 19.49 -20.54 9.39
C GLY A 362 19.43 -20.03 7.95
N LEU A 363 18.51 -19.13 7.75
CA LEU A 363 18.24 -18.50 6.47
C LEU A 363 18.14 -16.98 6.65
N TYR A 364 18.83 -16.22 5.83
CA TYR A 364 18.56 -14.81 5.57
C TYR A 364 17.69 -14.70 4.34
N ALA A 365 16.40 -14.42 4.51
CA ALA A 365 15.42 -14.30 3.43
C ALA A 365 15.33 -12.83 2.98
N VAL A 366 15.42 -12.59 1.68
CA VAL A 366 15.63 -11.26 1.11
C VAL A 366 14.56 -10.96 0.07
N GLU A 367 13.98 -9.77 0.20
CA GLU A 367 12.97 -9.22 -0.71
C GLU A 367 11.73 -10.10 -0.86
N TYR A 368 10.75 -9.65 -1.63
CA TYR A 368 9.43 -10.26 -1.74
C TYR A 368 9.03 -10.46 -3.20
N ILE A 369 8.52 -11.66 -3.52
CA ILE A 369 7.93 -11.94 -4.84
C ILE A 369 6.41 -11.98 -4.76
N GLY A 370 5.87 -12.65 -3.76
CA GLY A 370 4.45 -12.86 -3.60
C GLY A 370 4.10 -13.64 -2.34
N GLY A 371 2.83 -13.66 -2.00
CA GLY A 371 2.35 -14.43 -0.85
C GLY A 371 0.85 -14.28 -0.66
N ASN A 372 0.34 -15.00 0.31
CA ASN A 372 -1.06 -14.98 0.68
C ASN A 372 -1.21 -15.19 2.18
N THR A 373 -2.19 -14.51 2.76
CA THR A 373 -2.60 -14.72 4.15
C THR A 373 -4.08 -15.08 4.18
N ALA A 374 -4.40 -16.19 4.83
CA ALA A 374 -5.76 -16.64 5.07
C ALA A 374 -6.01 -16.69 6.58
N LEU A 375 -6.60 -15.63 7.12
CA LEU A 375 -6.79 -15.40 8.55
C LEU A 375 -5.45 -15.43 9.31
N GLU A 376 -5.15 -16.53 9.99
CA GLU A 376 -3.94 -16.71 10.79
C GLU A 376 -2.84 -17.55 10.09
N LEU A 377 -3.08 -18.03 8.88
CA LEU A 377 -2.10 -18.78 8.10
C LEU A 377 -1.50 -17.90 7.02
N PHE A 378 -0.20 -17.91 6.89
CA PHE A 378 0.52 -17.18 5.86
C PHE A 378 1.44 -18.09 5.04
N THR A 379 1.68 -17.68 3.80
CA THR A 379 2.71 -18.20 2.92
C THR A 379 3.31 -17.05 2.12
N PHE A 380 4.62 -16.84 2.20
CA PHE A 380 5.35 -15.79 1.49
C PHE A 380 6.54 -16.37 0.75
N SER A 381 6.79 -15.87 -0.44
CA SER A 381 7.99 -16.18 -1.23
C SER A 381 8.95 -15.01 -1.18
N ALA A 382 10.16 -15.25 -0.65
CA ALA A 382 11.26 -14.32 -0.79
C ALA A 382 11.81 -14.36 -2.22
N ALA A 383 12.41 -13.26 -2.68
CA ALA A 383 13.03 -13.23 -4.00
C ALA A 383 14.24 -14.17 -4.07
N TYR A 384 14.99 -14.22 -3.00
CA TYR A 384 16.10 -15.14 -2.77
C TYR A 384 16.41 -15.23 -1.28
N GLY A 385 17.39 -16.02 -0.93
CA GLY A 385 17.93 -16.04 0.43
C GLY A 385 19.43 -16.27 0.44
N HIS A 386 19.99 -16.29 1.63
CA HIS A 386 21.36 -16.75 1.89
C HIS A 386 21.36 -17.75 3.04
N ARG A 387 22.13 -18.81 2.91
CA ARG A 387 22.37 -19.71 4.05
C ARG A 387 23.08 -18.94 5.15
N ILE A 388 22.71 -19.23 6.38
CA ILE A 388 23.47 -18.79 7.56
C ILE A 388 24.05 -20.04 8.21
N GLU A 389 25.37 -20.02 8.42
CA GLU A 389 26.07 -21.08 9.12
C GLU A 389 27.08 -20.47 10.09
N LYS A 390 26.96 -20.82 11.38
CA LYS A 390 27.84 -20.32 12.45
C LYS A 390 28.01 -18.81 12.45
N GLY A 391 26.88 -18.11 12.37
CA GLY A 391 26.83 -16.65 12.38
C GLY A 391 27.27 -15.96 11.10
N ARG A 392 27.49 -16.69 10.02
CA ARG A 392 27.98 -16.12 8.74
C ARG A 392 26.97 -16.29 7.62
N VAL A 393 26.75 -15.22 6.89
CA VAL A 393 25.96 -15.22 5.65
C VAL A 393 26.79 -15.88 4.55
N GLY A 394 26.28 -16.97 3.99
CA GLY A 394 26.94 -17.77 2.99
C GLY A 394 26.36 -17.61 1.58
N GLU A 395 26.28 -18.73 0.84
CA GLU A 395 25.82 -18.74 -0.55
C GLU A 395 24.37 -18.26 -0.73
N MET A 396 24.11 -17.68 -1.90
CA MET A 396 22.75 -17.38 -2.35
C MET A 396 21.99 -18.67 -2.59
N VAL A 397 20.72 -18.68 -2.20
CA VAL A 397 19.78 -19.78 -2.43
C VAL A 397 18.48 -19.25 -3.03
N LYS A 398 17.77 -20.09 -3.78
CA LYS A 398 16.48 -19.79 -4.39
C LYS A 398 15.36 -20.67 -3.83
N ASP A 399 14.14 -20.52 -4.37
CA ASP A 399 12.94 -21.27 -3.99
C ASP A 399 12.60 -21.14 -2.50
N VAL A 400 12.80 -19.94 -1.94
CA VAL A 400 12.56 -19.64 -0.54
C VAL A 400 11.09 -19.34 -0.32
N VAL A 401 10.38 -20.26 0.35
CA VAL A 401 8.98 -20.07 0.76
C VAL A 401 8.85 -20.21 2.26
N LEU A 402 8.34 -19.16 2.89
CA LEU A 402 8.06 -19.10 4.33
C LEU A 402 6.58 -19.33 4.57
N SER A 403 6.22 -20.26 5.45
CA SER A 403 4.83 -20.50 5.83
C SER A 403 4.68 -20.76 7.31
N GLY A 404 3.54 -20.36 7.86
CA GLY A 404 3.31 -20.53 9.29
C GLY A 404 1.95 -20.05 9.78
N ASN A 405 1.76 -20.15 11.10
CA ASN A 405 0.65 -19.50 11.79
C ASN A 405 1.13 -18.17 12.35
N LEU A 406 0.45 -17.09 12.00
CA LEU A 406 0.80 -15.72 12.36
C LEU A 406 1.11 -15.55 13.84
N PHE A 407 0.14 -15.82 14.72
CA PHE A 407 0.29 -15.55 16.15
C PHE A 407 1.37 -16.44 16.82
N ARG A 408 1.58 -17.65 16.30
CA ARG A 408 2.70 -18.48 16.75
C ARG A 408 4.03 -17.92 16.30
N THR A 409 4.09 -17.37 15.09
CA THR A 409 5.32 -16.78 14.54
C THR A 409 5.64 -15.47 15.25
N LEU A 410 4.68 -14.57 15.46
CA LEU A 410 4.90 -13.32 16.19
C LEU A 410 5.42 -13.54 17.61
N LYS A 411 4.98 -14.63 18.27
CA LYS A 411 5.46 -15.04 19.61
C LYS A 411 6.83 -15.73 19.61
N LYS A 412 7.47 -15.88 18.44
CA LYS A 412 8.81 -16.44 18.29
C LYS A 412 9.82 -15.43 17.74
N ILE A 413 9.39 -14.19 17.48
CA ILE A 413 10.31 -13.12 17.10
C ILE A 413 11.09 -12.74 18.36
N ASP A 414 12.38 -12.99 18.38
CA ASP A 414 13.24 -12.78 19.52
C ASP A 414 14.13 -11.53 19.40
N ALA A 415 14.30 -11.01 18.18
CA ALA A 415 15.06 -9.79 17.95
C ALA A 415 14.53 -8.97 16.77
N VAL A 416 14.75 -7.66 16.85
CA VAL A 416 14.52 -6.67 15.78
C VAL A 416 15.77 -5.82 15.68
N ALA A 417 16.30 -5.65 14.47
CA ALA A 417 17.49 -4.86 14.25
C ALA A 417 17.21 -3.35 14.14
N SER A 418 18.29 -2.58 14.15
CA SER A 418 18.27 -1.11 14.05
C SER A 418 18.42 -0.59 12.62
N ASP A 419 18.43 -1.46 11.59
CA ASP A 419 18.58 -1.10 10.18
C ASP A 419 17.24 -0.84 9.48
N PHE A 420 16.33 -0.16 10.17
CA PHE A 420 15.03 0.22 9.61
C PHE A 420 15.18 1.06 8.33
N ARG A 421 14.38 0.75 7.32
CA ARG A 421 14.23 1.58 6.11
C ARG A 421 12.82 1.43 5.55
N TRP A 422 12.33 2.49 4.95
CA TRP A 422 11.15 2.43 4.10
C TRP A 422 11.50 1.81 2.73
N THR A 423 10.56 1.11 2.14
CA THR A 423 10.75 0.36 0.88
C THR A 423 9.64 0.68 -0.10
#